data_fb27f1d9ee53c43d7b03e60265df0a67
#
_entry.id   fb27f1d9ee53c43d7b03e60265df0a67
#
_cell.length_a   1.000
_cell.length_b   1.000
_cell.length_c   1.000
_cell.angle_alpha   90.00
_cell.angle_beta   90.00
_cell.angle_gamma   90.00
#
_symmetry.space_group_name_H-M   'P 1'
#
loop_
_entity.id
_entity.type
_entity.pdbx_description
1 polymer ?
#
loop_
_entity_poly.entity_id
_entity_poly.type
_entity_poly.pdbx_seq_one_letter_code
_entity_poly.pdbx_strand_id
1 'polypeptide(L)'
;DPNQLPPVVSLNADRIARRNYQFYINGLSSILRVESIPAYTLTETRRLPARAAEFTSVFYANKLLSNSNKDIKLTFSELEGNIGMILSNQGGPTWLKTDLDLGEKKPQPALLLTAMIVSALLTIKEKIHISVLSFYVETTKSIQKAIYQTIGNSNNLLIDTVSRIQGLTTDIAIYVIPNTGYTYSLNRCLFNVATSRAQRHTIIISDKGILVHDTSNLIDKDVLSYFRLLES
;
A
#
# COMPACT_ATOMS: atom_id res chain seq x y z
N ASP A 1 -11.84 1.94 -11.15
CA ASP A 1 -12.15 2.17 -9.73
C ASP A 1 -11.78 3.61 -9.36
N PRO A 2 -12.76 4.44 -8.97
CA PRO A 2 -12.55 5.85 -8.64
C PRO A 2 -11.73 6.04 -7.34
N ASN A 3 -11.59 5.01 -6.53
CA ASN A 3 -10.83 5.01 -5.28
C ASN A 3 -9.38 4.52 -5.46
N GLN A 4 -8.96 4.28 -6.70
CA GLN A 4 -7.60 3.92 -7.08
C GLN A 4 -6.96 5.02 -7.94
N LEU A 5 -5.74 4.78 -8.42
CA LEU A 5 -5.01 5.78 -9.19
C LEU A 5 -5.73 6.13 -10.49
N PRO A 6 -5.87 7.42 -10.82
CA PRO A 6 -6.35 7.85 -12.12
C PRO A 6 -5.35 7.50 -13.22
N PRO A 7 -5.78 7.51 -14.49
CA PRO A 7 -4.86 7.35 -15.62
C PRO A 7 -3.74 8.40 -15.58
N VAL A 8 -2.51 7.97 -15.88
CA VAL A 8 -1.38 8.90 -16.03
C VAL A 8 -1.50 9.59 -17.39
N VAL A 9 -1.61 10.90 -17.36
CA VAL A 9 -1.70 11.71 -18.58
C VAL A 9 -0.46 12.57 -18.73
N SER A 10 0.28 12.38 -19.83
CA SER A 10 1.49 13.12 -20.15
C SER A 10 1.25 14.45 -20.88
N LEU A 11 0.00 14.88 -21.02
CA LEU A 11 -0.36 16.12 -21.67
C LEU A 11 -0.17 17.33 -20.75
N ASN A 12 0.27 18.45 -21.32
CA ASN A 12 0.37 19.73 -20.61
C ASN A 12 -1.02 20.20 -20.14
N ALA A 13 -1.11 20.69 -18.90
CA ALA A 13 -2.36 21.16 -18.28
C ALA A 13 -3.10 22.20 -19.13
N ASP A 14 -2.38 23.14 -19.78
CA ASP A 14 -2.97 24.15 -20.66
C ASP A 14 -3.61 23.54 -21.90
N ARG A 15 -3.02 22.50 -22.49
CA ARG A 15 -3.61 21.78 -23.63
C ARG A 15 -4.88 21.04 -23.23
N ILE A 16 -4.90 20.49 -22.02
CA ILE A 16 -6.06 19.79 -21.45
C ILE A 16 -7.22 20.80 -21.31
N ALA A 17 -6.95 21.94 -20.69
CA ALA A 17 -7.95 22.98 -20.47
C ALA A 17 -8.49 23.56 -21.79
N ARG A 18 -7.62 23.92 -22.73
CA ARG A 18 -8.01 24.52 -24.01
C ARG A 18 -8.87 23.63 -24.90
N ARG A 19 -8.79 22.30 -24.77
CA ARG A 19 -9.51 21.35 -25.60
C ARG A 19 -10.61 20.60 -24.87
N ASN A 20 -10.98 20.99 -23.66
CA ASN A 20 -11.98 20.33 -22.82
C ASN A 20 -11.74 18.81 -22.62
N TYR A 21 -10.48 18.40 -22.63
CA TYR A 21 -10.12 16.98 -22.43
C TYR A 21 -10.27 16.52 -20.98
N GLN A 22 -10.61 17.42 -20.05
CA GLN A 22 -10.72 17.10 -18.62
C GLN A 22 -11.72 15.96 -18.36
N PHE A 23 -12.81 15.90 -19.12
CA PHE A 23 -13.79 14.83 -19.01
C PHE A 23 -13.17 13.45 -19.29
N TYR A 24 -12.38 13.35 -20.36
CA TYR A 24 -11.71 12.10 -20.74
C TYR A 24 -10.60 11.71 -19.78
N ILE A 25 -9.88 12.68 -19.26
CA ILE A 25 -8.77 12.47 -18.31
C ILE A 25 -9.27 11.98 -16.96
N ASN A 26 -10.38 12.53 -16.48
CA ASN A 26 -11.01 12.06 -15.25
C ASN A 26 -11.64 10.66 -15.39
N GLY A 27 -11.78 10.16 -16.62
CA GLY A 27 -12.22 8.80 -16.91
C GLY A 27 -13.49 8.40 -16.16
N LEU A 28 -13.42 7.31 -15.38
CA LEU A 28 -14.57 6.78 -14.65
C LEU A 28 -15.22 7.80 -13.70
N SER A 29 -14.42 8.68 -13.07
CA SER A 29 -14.97 9.70 -12.17
C SER A 29 -15.87 10.72 -12.89
N SER A 30 -15.61 11.01 -14.17
CA SER A 30 -16.49 11.85 -14.98
C SER A 30 -17.77 11.13 -15.36
N ILE A 31 -17.68 9.86 -15.73
CA ILE A 31 -18.82 9.02 -16.08
C ILE A 31 -19.79 8.88 -14.90
N LEU A 32 -19.25 8.64 -13.70
CA LEU A 32 -20.07 8.49 -12.49
C LEU A 32 -20.81 9.76 -12.05
N ARG A 33 -20.45 10.93 -12.58
CA ARG A 33 -21.15 12.19 -12.34
C ARG A 33 -22.35 12.41 -13.27
N VAL A 34 -22.52 11.56 -14.27
CA VAL A 34 -23.63 11.66 -15.23
C VAL A 34 -24.80 10.84 -14.69
N GLU A 35 -25.82 11.49 -14.14
CA GLU A 35 -26.95 10.84 -13.47
C GLU A 35 -27.75 9.87 -14.38
N SER A 36 -27.72 10.08 -15.70
CA SER A 36 -28.40 9.21 -16.66
C SER A 36 -27.67 7.87 -16.90
N ILE A 37 -26.47 7.69 -16.41
CA ILE A 37 -25.71 6.45 -16.60
C ILE A 37 -25.88 5.56 -15.35
N PRO A 38 -26.49 4.37 -15.49
CA PRO A 38 -26.62 3.46 -14.36
C PRO A 38 -25.25 3.00 -13.86
N ALA A 39 -25.00 3.13 -12.56
CA ALA A 39 -23.76 2.71 -11.91
C ALA A 39 -24.03 1.58 -10.91
N TYR A 40 -23.29 0.49 -11.04
CA TYR A 40 -23.30 -0.63 -10.10
C TYR A 40 -21.98 -0.66 -9.34
N THR A 41 -22.07 -0.66 -8.01
CA THR A 41 -20.87 -0.74 -7.14
C THR A 41 -20.69 -2.18 -6.68
N LEU A 42 -19.50 -2.73 -6.96
CA LEU A 42 -19.10 -4.02 -6.39
C LEU A 42 -18.63 -3.80 -4.95
N THR A 43 -19.28 -4.50 -4.02
CA THR A 43 -19.02 -4.40 -2.58
C THR A 43 -18.28 -5.61 -2.02
N GLU A 44 -17.90 -6.56 -2.87
CA GLU A 44 -17.18 -7.76 -2.47
C GLU A 44 -15.77 -7.81 -3.08
N THR A 45 -14.82 -8.29 -2.30
CA THR A 45 -13.45 -8.58 -2.74
C THR A 45 -13.12 -10.06 -2.54
N ARG A 46 -12.54 -10.70 -3.57
CA ARG A 46 -12.00 -12.06 -3.49
C ARG A 46 -10.49 -12.08 -3.23
N ARG A 47 -9.86 -10.92 -3.24
CA ARG A 47 -8.42 -10.77 -3.00
C ARG A 47 -8.09 -10.65 -1.53
N LEU A 48 -8.79 -9.75 -0.84
CA LEU A 48 -8.43 -9.33 0.50
C LEU A 48 -9.02 -10.29 1.54
N PRO A 49 -8.25 -10.76 2.54
CA PRO A 49 -8.80 -11.45 3.68
C PRO A 49 -9.73 -10.54 4.48
N ALA A 50 -10.55 -11.12 5.36
CA ALA A 50 -11.61 -10.39 6.07
C ALA A 50 -11.10 -9.12 6.76
N ARG A 51 -10.03 -9.23 7.54
CA ARG A 51 -9.45 -8.08 8.23
C ARG A 51 -8.91 -7.02 7.26
N ALA A 52 -8.24 -7.41 6.16
CA ALA A 52 -7.77 -6.45 5.17
C ALA A 52 -8.93 -5.75 4.43
N ALA A 53 -10.02 -6.45 4.18
CA ALA A 53 -11.22 -5.86 3.58
C ALA A 53 -11.87 -4.85 4.53
N GLU A 54 -11.94 -5.13 5.84
CA GLU A 54 -12.43 -4.21 6.87
C GLU A 54 -11.65 -2.89 6.85
N PHE A 55 -10.33 -2.95 6.93
CA PHE A 55 -9.48 -1.75 6.86
C PHE A 55 -9.61 -1.01 5.52
N THR A 56 -9.65 -1.73 4.42
CA THR A 56 -9.77 -1.14 3.09
C THR A 56 -11.16 -0.52 2.87
N SER A 57 -12.18 -0.99 3.58
CA SER A 57 -13.57 -0.54 3.43
C SER A 57 -13.77 0.95 3.74
N VAL A 58 -12.85 1.58 4.51
CA VAL A 58 -12.87 3.04 4.77
C VAL A 58 -12.85 3.84 3.46
N PHE A 59 -12.18 3.32 2.42
CA PHE A 59 -12.14 3.95 1.09
C PHE A 59 -13.40 3.70 0.27
N TYR A 60 -14.27 2.81 0.70
CA TYR A 60 -15.48 2.35 -0.01
C TYR A 60 -16.75 2.55 0.83
N ALA A 61 -16.80 3.66 1.59
CA ALA A 61 -17.91 4.02 2.46
C ALA A 61 -18.30 2.89 3.44
N ASN A 62 -17.34 2.13 3.92
CA ASN A 62 -17.47 0.99 4.84
C ASN A 62 -18.38 -0.13 4.30
N LYS A 63 -18.42 -0.31 2.97
CA LYS A 63 -19.27 -1.33 2.32
C LYS A 63 -18.50 -2.50 1.71
N LEU A 64 -17.16 -2.51 1.79
CA LEU A 64 -16.37 -3.59 1.20
C LEU A 64 -16.36 -4.81 2.11
N LEU A 65 -16.76 -5.95 1.58
CA LEU A 65 -16.78 -7.24 2.28
C LEU A 65 -15.80 -8.21 1.64
N SER A 66 -15.21 -9.08 2.44
CA SER A 66 -14.35 -10.15 1.94
C SER A 66 -15.16 -11.37 1.56
N ASN A 67 -14.87 -11.90 0.37
CA ASN A 67 -15.27 -13.22 -0.08
C ASN A 67 -14.00 -14.00 -0.55
N SER A 68 -12.93 -13.89 0.23
CA SER A 68 -11.64 -14.53 -0.05
C SER A 68 -11.56 -15.89 0.65
N ASN A 69 -11.22 -16.92 -0.12
CA ASN A 69 -10.97 -18.27 0.39
C ASN A 69 -9.45 -18.55 0.52
N LYS A 70 -8.59 -17.54 0.39
CA LYS A 70 -7.15 -17.72 0.46
C LYS A 70 -6.74 -18.06 1.89
N ASP A 71 -5.90 -19.08 2.03
CA ASP A 71 -5.28 -19.36 3.33
C ASP A 71 -4.30 -18.24 3.68
N ILE A 72 -4.53 -17.61 4.83
CA ILE A 72 -3.70 -16.51 5.35
C ILE A 72 -2.55 -17.00 6.21
N LYS A 73 -2.60 -18.24 6.68
CA LYS A 73 -1.57 -18.78 7.58
C LYS A 73 -0.26 -18.98 6.84
N LEU A 74 0.81 -18.58 7.49
CA LEU A 74 2.18 -18.86 7.06
C LEU A 74 2.81 -19.73 8.13
N THR A 75 3.53 -20.76 7.69
CA THR A 75 4.25 -21.66 8.60
C THR A 75 5.67 -21.14 8.78
N PHE A 76 5.99 -20.69 9.99
CA PHE A 76 7.31 -20.22 10.37
C PHE A 76 8.07 -21.31 11.11
N SER A 77 9.39 -21.39 10.91
CA SER A 77 10.29 -22.13 11.80
C SER A 77 10.52 -21.36 13.10
N GLU A 78 11.09 -22.00 14.12
CA GLU A 78 11.39 -21.33 15.40
C GLU A 78 12.35 -20.14 15.23
N LEU A 79 13.24 -20.19 14.25
CA LEU A 79 14.18 -19.09 13.90
C LEU A 79 13.44 -17.87 13.28
N GLU A 80 12.25 -18.06 12.75
CA GLU A 80 11.44 -17.04 12.09
C GLU A 80 10.33 -16.48 13.02
N GLY A 81 10.30 -16.92 14.28
CA GLY A 81 9.25 -16.58 15.25
C GLY A 81 9.01 -15.07 15.42
N ASN A 82 10.08 -14.26 15.33
CA ASN A 82 9.97 -12.79 15.39
C ASN A 82 9.15 -12.20 14.24
N ILE A 83 9.21 -12.78 13.05
CA ILE A 83 8.39 -12.36 11.90
C ILE A 83 6.92 -12.75 12.10
N GLY A 84 6.68 -13.93 12.68
CA GLY A 84 5.33 -14.37 13.05
C GLY A 84 4.62 -13.38 13.99
N MET A 85 5.37 -12.71 14.88
CA MET A 85 4.82 -11.66 15.76
C MET A 85 4.43 -10.38 15.02
N ILE A 86 5.07 -10.07 13.90
CA ILE A 86 4.77 -8.89 13.09
C ILE A 86 3.49 -9.10 12.29
N LEU A 87 3.21 -10.33 11.87
CA LEU A 87 2.07 -10.64 11.03
C LEU A 87 0.84 -10.94 11.88
N SER A 88 -0.28 -10.33 11.54
CA SER A 88 -1.54 -10.62 12.21
C SER A 88 -2.01 -12.05 11.95
N ASN A 89 -2.44 -12.77 12.97
CA ASN A 89 -3.04 -14.11 12.83
C ASN A 89 -4.30 -14.13 11.96
N GLN A 90 -4.91 -12.97 11.73
CA GLN A 90 -6.11 -12.80 10.89
C GLN A 90 -5.77 -12.31 9.48
N GLY A 91 -4.47 -12.18 9.15
CA GLY A 91 -4.03 -11.53 7.92
C GLY A 91 -4.23 -10.02 7.92
N GLY A 92 -4.09 -9.41 6.76
CA GLY A 92 -4.32 -7.98 6.57
C GLY A 92 -3.19 -7.09 7.08
N PRO A 93 -3.48 -5.83 7.43
CA PRO A 93 -2.46 -4.84 7.70
C PRO A 93 -1.88 -4.93 9.12
N THR A 94 -0.58 -4.66 9.18
CA THR A 94 0.18 -4.40 10.42
C THR A 94 1.01 -3.13 10.22
N TRP A 95 1.08 -2.29 11.23
CA TRP A 95 1.86 -1.06 11.20
C TRP A 95 3.10 -1.16 12.08
N LEU A 96 4.26 -1.07 11.44
CA LEU A 96 5.56 -0.99 12.12
C LEU A 96 5.98 0.47 12.21
N LYS A 97 5.96 0.99 13.42
CA LYS A 97 6.31 2.36 13.74
C LYS A 97 7.82 2.48 13.89
N THR A 98 8.43 3.41 13.17
CA THR A 98 9.85 3.71 13.21
C THR A 98 10.07 5.18 13.53
N ASP A 99 11.27 5.55 13.95
CA ASP A 99 11.69 6.96 14.05
C ASP A 99 12.34 7.35 12.73
N LEU A 100 11.71 8.28 12.00
CA LEU A 100 12.19 8.74 10.70
C LEU A 100 12.38 10.25 10.70
N ASP A 101 13.52 10.71 10.20
CA ASP A 101 13.81 12.13 10.06
C ASP A 101 12.92 12.80 9.01
N LEU A 102 12.46 14.01 9.34
CA LEU A 102 11.61 14.79 8.44
C LEU A 102 12.38 15.17 7.16
N GLY A 103 11.73 14.97 6.02
CA GLY A 103 12.28 15.30 4.71
C GLY A 103 13.19 14.23 4.11
N GLU A 104 13.57 13.20 4.86
CA GLU A 104 14.43 12.15 4.37
C GLU A 104 13.68 11.15 3.48
N LYS A 105 14.12 11.02 2.22
CA LYS A 105 13.57 10.04 1.27
C LYS A 105 14.28 8.68 1.30
N LYS A 106 15.38 8.58 2.04
CA LYS A 106 16.19 7.35 2.15
C LYS A 106 16.37 6.94 3.62
N PRO A 107 15.28 6.79 4.38
CA PRO A 107 15.32 6.60 5.83
C PRO A 107 16.00 5.27 6.18
N GLN A 108 17.25 5.31 6.65
CA GLN A 108 18.06 4.13 6.94
C GLN A 108 17.36 3.12 7.87
N PRO A 109 16.68 3.55 8.97
CA PRO A 109 15.99 2.60 9.84
C PRO A 109 14.93 1.79 9.11
N ALA A 110 14.10 2.44 8.26
CA ALA A 110 13.07 1.75 7.49
C ALA A 110 13.65 0.84 6.40
N LEU A 111 14.78 1.25 5.76
CA LEU A 111 15.45 0.43 4.75
C LEU A 111 16.02 -0.87 5.36
N LEU A 112 16.69 -0.77 6.49
CA LEU A 112 17.24 -1.93 7.21
C LEU A 112 16.14 -2.85 7.71
N LEU A 113 15.11 -2.31 8.35
CA LEU A 113 13.96 -3.07 8.81
C LEU A 113 13.28 -3.81 7.65
N THR A 114 13.10 -3.13 6.52
CA THR A 114 12.51 -3.75 5.31
C THR A 114 13.38 -4.90 4.81
N ALA A 115 14.70 -4.73 4.74
CA ALA A 115 15.62 -5.78 4.29
C ALA A 115 15.60 -6.99 5.23
N MET A 116 15.57 -6.78 6.54
CA MET A 116 15.47 -7.84 7.55
C MET A 116 14.15 -8.63 7.40
N ILE A 117 13.02 -7.93 7.25
CA ILE A 117 11.71 -8.57 7.06
C ILE A 117 11.69 -9.39 5.78
N VAL A 118 12.14 -8.83 4.66
CA VAL A 118 12.18 -9.54 3.37
C VAL A 118 13.10 -10.75 3.44
N SER A 119 14.27 -10.62 4.07
CA SER A 119 15.20 -11.73 4.26
C SER A 119 14.53 -12.89 5.00
N ALA A 120 13.87 -12.60 6.12
CA ALA A 120 13.19 -13.62 6.91
C ALA A 120 11.97 -14.22 6.17
N LEU A 121 11.21 -13.42 5.41
CA LEU A 121 10.09 -13.92 4.62
C LEU A 121 10.53 -14.85 3.47
N LEU A 122 11.70 -14.62 2.89
CA LEU A 122 12.23 -15.47 1.82
C LEU A 122 12.82 -16.79 2.31
N THR A 123 13.06 -16.95 3.63
CA THR A 123 13.48 -18.22 4.22
C THR A 123 12.33 -19.18 4.49
N ILE A 124 11.07 -18.71 4.43
CA ILE A 124 9.88 -19.53 4.61
C ILE A 124 9.86 -20.64 3.54
N LYS A 125 9.57 -21.89 3.95
CA LYS A 125 9.53 -23.03 3.04
C LYS A 125 8.46 -22.90 1.95
N GLU A 126 7.38 -22.23 2.25
CA GLU A 126 6.31 -21.96 1.29
C GLU A 126 6.77 -20.90 0.27
N LYS A 127 6.51 -21.17 -1.01
CA LYS A 127 6.77 -20.18 -2.06
C LYS A 127 5.75 -19.07 -1.99
N ILE A 128 6.15 -17.91 -1.46
CA ILE A 128 5.33 -16.69 -1.37
C ILE A 128 5.85 -15.60 -2.30
N HIS A 129 4.94 -14.80 -2.83
CA HIS A 129 5.27 -13.61 -3.61
C HIS A 129 5.21 -12.36 -2.73
N ILE A 130 6.30 -11.62 -2.68
CA ILE A 130 6.45 -10.42 -1.85
C ILE A 130 6.56 -9.20 -2.76
N SER A 131 5.81 -8.14 -2.47
CA SER A 131 6.01 -6.82 -3.05
C SER A 131 6.48 -5.84 -2.00
N VAL A 132 7.53 -5.07 -2.31
CA VAL A 132 7.99 -3.94 -1.49
C VAL A 132 7.78 -2.67 -2.27
N LEU A 133 7.04 -1.76 -1.69
CA LEU A 133 6.46 -0.61 -2.34
C LEU A 133 6.85 0.69 -1.64
N SER A 134 7.10 1.73 -2.41
CA SER A 134 7.15 3.09 -1.90
C SER A 134 6.59 4.06 -2.94
N PHE A 135 6.26 5.28 -2.55
CA PHE A 135 5.84 6.31 -3.49
C PHE A 135 7.03 6.88 -4.28
N TYR A 136 8.14 7.13 -3.60
CA TYR A 136 9.29 7.79 -4.22
C TYR A 136 10.23 6.81 -4.90
N VAL A 137 10.64 7.14 -6.13
CA VAL A 137 11.63 6.36 -6.90
C VAL A 137 12.96 6.26 -6.14
N GLU A 138 13.38 7.31 -5.44
CA GLU A 138 14.61 7.32 -4.64
C GLU A 138 14.53 6.32 -3.48
N THR A 139 13.42 6.30 -2.75
CA THR A 139 13.18 5.33 -1.68
C THR A 139 13.17 3.91 -2.23
N THR A 140 12.44 3.68 -3.34
CA THR A 140 12.37 2.39 -4.01
C THR A 140 13.75 1.87 -4.40
N LYS A 141 14.59 2.71 -5.03
CA LYS A 141 15.97 2.35 -5.40
C LYS A 141 16.84 2.04 -4.19
N SER A 142 16.67 2.79 -3.10
CA SER A 142 17.42 2.57 -1.86
C SER A 142 17.02 1.27 -1.16
N ILE A 143 15.71 0.95 -1.14
CA ILE A 143 15.20 -0.35 -0.68
C ILE A 143 15.79 -1.48 -1.53
N GLN A 144 15.74 -1.34 -2.85
CA GLN A 144 16.29 -2.33 -3.77
C GLN A 144 17.78 -2.58 -3.52
N LYS A 145 18.54 -1.51 -3.34
CA LYS A 145 19.97 -1.61 -3.02
C LYS A 145 20.18 -2.34 -1.68
N ALA A 146 19.49 -1.95 -0.62
CA ALA A 146 19.62 -2.55 0.71
C ALA A 146 19.29 -4.05 0.68
N ILE A 147 18.19 -4.43 0.03
CA ILE A 147 17.76 -5.83 -0.06
C ILE A 147 18.74 -6.64 -0.91
N TYR A 148 19.15 -6.16 -2.09
CA TYR A 148 20.06 -6.91 -2.97
C TYR A 148 21.46 -7.09 -2.39
N GLN A 149 21.92 -6.15 -1.56
CA GLN A 149 23.18 -6.31 -0.82
C GLN A 149 23.09 -7.39 0.26
N THR A 150 21.91 -7.63 0.83
CA THR A 150 21.70 -8.58 1.92
C THR A 150 21.39 -10.00 1.41
N ILE A 151 20.53 -10.14 0.42
CA ILE A 151 19.98 -11.43 -0.01
C ILE A 151 20.15 -11.73 -1.50
N GLY A 152 20.67 -10.79 -2.28
CA GLY A 152 20.72 -10.92 -3.76
C GLY A 152 19.36 -10.74 -4.42
N ASN A 153 19.24 -11.24 -5.67
CA ASN A 153 18.01 -11.18 -6.45
C ASN A 153 17.13 -12.40 -6.19
N SER A 154 15.82 -12.22 -6.11
CA SER A 154 14.84 -13.31 -5.95
C SER A 154 13.69 -13.14 -6.92
N ASN A 155 13.30 -14.23 -7.60
CA ASN A 155 12.15 -14.24 -8.53
C ASN A 155 10.79 -14.07 -7.83
N ASN A 156 10.73 -14.21 -6.52
CA ASN A 156 9.52 -14.07 -5.74
C ASN A 156 9.37 -12.67 -5.10
N LEU A 157 10.30 -11.77 -5.39
CA LEU A 157 10.36 -10.44 -4.84
C LEU A 157 10.22 -9.37 -5.93
N LEU A 158 9.23 -8.51 -5.79
CA LEU A 158 9.03 -7.33 -6.61
C LEU A 158 9.28 -6.08 -5.77
N ILE A 159 10.14 -5.18 -6.23
CA ILE A 159 10.41 -3.89 -5.57
C ILE A 159 10.13 -2.80 -6.60
N ASP A 160 9.07 -2.01 -6.39
CA ASP A 160 8.71 -0.95 -7.33
C ASP A 160 7.90 0.18 -6.63
N THR A 161 7.59 1.22 -7.39
CA THR A 161 6.70 2.29 -6.95
C THR A 161 5.23 1.85 -6.99
N VAL A 162 4.42 2.43 -6.10
CA VAL A 162 2.99 2.12 -6.00
C VAL A 162 2.26 2.27 -7.34
N SER A 163 2.61 3.30 -8.13
CA SER A 163 1.96 3.56 -9.41
C SER A 163 2.20 2.48 -10.47
N ARG A 164 3.33 1.76 -10.40
CA ARG A 164 3.66 0.72 -11.37
C ARG A 164 3.04 -0.64 -11.09
N ILE A 165 2.62 -0.87 -9.85
CA ILE A 165 2.08 -2.16 -9.43
C ILE A 165 0.55 -2.22 -9.48
N GLN A 166 -0.11 -1.19 -9.99
CA GLN A 166 -1.57 -1.20 -10.10
C GLN A 166 -2.04 -2.39 -10.95
N GLY A 167 -2.98 -3.18 -10.41
CA GLY A 167 -3.45 -4.42 -11.05
C GLY A 167 -2.72 -5.69 -10.60
N LEU A 168 -1.51 -5.60 -10.07
CA LEU A 168 -0.79 -6.78 -9.55
C LEU A 168 -1.34 -7.25 -8.20
N THR A 169 -1.09 -8.50 -7.89
CA THR A 169 -1.49 -9.15 -6.64
C THR A 169 -0.32 -9.95 -6.10
N THR A 170 -0.06 -9.86 -4.79
CA THR A 170 1.02 -10.58 -4.10
C THR A 170 0.49 -11.26 -2.84
N ASP A 171 1.23 -12.19 -2.26
CA ASP A 171 0.86 -12.79 -0.98
C ASP A 171 1.10 -11.80 0.16
N ILE A 172 2.25 -11.13 0.15
CA ILE A 172 2.63 -10.13 1.15
C ILE A 172 3.01 -8.82 0.44
N ALA A 173 2.48 -7.70 0.93
CA ALA A 173 2.88 -6.36 0.49
C ALA A 173 3.53 -5.60 1.66
N ILE A 174 4.68 -4.99 1.42
CA ILE A 174 5.36 -4.12 2.38
C ILE A 174 5.33 -2.71 1.80
N TYR A 175 4.67 -1.78 2.47
CA TYR A 175 4.59 -0.38 2.05
C TYR A 175 5.47 0.49 2.94
N VAL A 176 6.53 1.04 2.37
CA VAL A 176 7.50 1.90 3.06
C VAL A 176 7.17 3.36 2.80
N ILE A 177 6.86 4.08 3.85
CA ILE A 177 6.44 5.50 3.81
C ILE A 177 7.52 6.34 4.48
N PRO A 178 8.38 7.04 3.73
CA PRO A 178 9.36 7.97 4.29
C PRO A 178 8.65 9.21 4.86
N ASN A 179 9.26 9.84 5.85
CA ASN A 179 8.71 11.05 6.50
C ASN A 179 9.03 12.32 5.66
N THR A 180 8.31 12.51 4.57
CA THR A 180 8.52 13.64 3.62
C THR A 180 7.37 14.63 3.61
N GLY A 181 6.67 14.82 4.75
CA GLY A 181 5.48 15.66 4.85
C GLY A 181 4.18 15.02 4.35
N TYR A 182 4.25 13.75 3.93
CA TYR A 182 3.13 12.84 3.63
C TYR A 182 2.18 13.23 2.48
N THR A 183 2.30 14.38 1.87
CA THR A 183 1.37 14.89 0.84
C THR A 183 1.06 13.89 -0.28
N TYR A 184 2.06 13.11 -0.70
CA TYR A 184 1.90 12.13 -1.78
C TYR A 184 1.75 10.71 -1.27
N SER A 185 2.60 10.28 -0.33
CA SER A 185 2.62 8.89 0.16
C SER A 185 1.36 8.50 0.94
N LEU A 186 0.66 9.48 1.50
CA LEU A 186 -0.63 9.32 2.17
C LEU A 186 -1.80 9.91 1.37
N ASN A 187 -1.62 10.12 0.07
CA ASN A 187 -2.74 10.38 -0.82
C ASN A 187 -3.68 9.16 -0.81
N ARG A 188 -4.97 9.40 -0.70
CA ARG A 188 -6.03 8.38 -0.57
C ARG A 188 -5.92 7.26 -1.62
N CYS A 189 -5.82 7.63 -2.89
CA CYS A 189 -5.80 6.65 -3.98
C CYS A 189 -4.50 5.83 -3.99
N LEU A 190 -3.35 6.47 -3.76
CA LEU A 190 -2.05 5.80 -3.67
C LEU A 190 -1.99 4.84 -2.48
N PHE A 191 -2.43 5.30 -1.32
CA PHE A 191 -2.45 4.50 -0.10
C PHE A 191 -3.37 3.28 -0.25
N ASN A 192 -4.59 3.48 -0.79
CA ASN A 192 -5.51 2.38 -1.08
C ASN A 192 -4.88 1.36 -2.04
N VAL A 193 -4.22 1.81 -3.12
CA VAL A 193 -3.53 0.89 -4.05
C VAL A 193 -2.45 0.12 -3.33
N ALA A 194 -1.59 0.76 -2.54
CA ALA A 194 -0.48 0.10 -1.85
C ALA A 194 -0.97 -0.96 -0.85
N THR A 195 -1.98 -0.61 -0.04
CA THR A 195 -2.47 -1.47 1.06
C THR A 195 -3.43 -2.57 0.63
N SER A 196 -3.98 -2.49 -0.59
CA SER A 196 -4.91 -3.48 -1.13
C SER A 196 -4.28 -4.48 -2.11
N ARG A 197 -2.95 -4.62 -2.14
CA ARG A 197 -2.25 -5.55 -3.06
C ARG A 197 -2.15 -6.97 -2.54
N ALA A 198 -2.06 -7.16 -1.24
CA ALA A 198 -1.79 -8.44 -0.62
C ALA A 198 -3.04 -9.31 -0.47
N GLN A 199 -2.85 -10.63 -0.70
CA GLN A 199 -3.87 -11.64 -0.44
C GLN A 199 -3.81 -12.17 1.00
N ARG A 200 -2.69 -11.98 1.71
CA ARG A 200 -2.48 -12.50 3.07
C ARG A 200 -2.17 -11.37 4.04
N HIS A 201 -1.03 -10.71 3.88
CA HIS A 201 -0.57 -9.70 4.84
C HIS A 201 -0.07 -8.44 4.16
N THR A 202 -0.36 -7.31 4.80
CA THR A 202 0.20 -6.00 4.43
C THR A 202 1.01 -5.47 5.60
N ILE A 203 2.26 -5.08 5.38
CA ILE A 203 3.12 -4.46 6.39
C ILE A 203 3.33 -3.01 5.99
N ILE A 204 2.96 -2.08 6.86
CA ILE A 204 3.19 -0.65 6.65
C ILE A 204 4.34 -0.24 7.56
N ILE A 205 5.40 0.33 6.98
CA ILE A 205 6.55 0.86 7.71
C ILE A 205 6.57 2.38 7.54
N SER A 206 6.44 3.10 8.64
CA SER A 206 6.40 4.56 8.61
C SER A 206 6.84 5.18 9.91
N ASP A 207 6.95 6.51 9.91
CA ASP A 207 7.20 7.27 11.14
C ASP A 207 6.09 7.07 12.18
N LYS A 208 6.49 6.96 13.45
CA LYS A 208 5.55 6.81 14.58
C LYS A 208 4.68 8.06 14.79
N GLY A 209 5.13 9.22 14.33
CA GLY A 209 4.46 10.50 14.50
C GLY A 209 3.34 10.77 13.50
N ILE A 210 3.01 9.85 12.59
CA ILE A 210 1.96 10.08 11.56
C ILE A 210 0.63 10.59 12.16
N LEU A 211 0.22 10.08 13.31
CA LEU A 211 -1.03 10.47 13.98
C LEU A 211 -0.88 11.62 14.97
N VAL A 212 0.35 11.95 15.36
CA VAL A 212 0.65 12.98 16.38
C VAL A 212 0.86 14.37 15.74
N HIS A 213 1.46 14.39 14.55
CA HIS A 213 1.60 15.65 13.82
C HIS A 213 0.22 16.17 13.41
N ASP A 214 -0.01 17.45 13.55
CA ASP A 214 -1.20 18.14 13.03
C ASP A 214 -1.16 18.16 11.49
N THR A 215 -1.16 16.96 10.93
CA THR A 215 -1.17 16.66 9.52
C THR A 215 -2.59 16.60 8.98
N SER A 216 -3.58 16.95 9.81
CA SER A 216 -5.01 16.91 9.49
C SER A 216 -5.38 17.59 8.17
N ASN A 217 -4.60 18.57 7.73
CA ASN A 217 -4.78 19.27 6.46
C ASN A 217 -3.98 18.61 5.29
N LEU A 218 -3.05 17.72 5.57
CA LEU A 218 -2.16 17.10 4.57
C LEU A 218 -2.49 15.63 4.31
N ILE A 219 -3.12 14.95 5.25
CA ILE A 219 -3.48 13.54 5.14
C ILE A 219 -4.99 13.42 4.94
N ASP A 220 -5.39 12.61 3.97
CA ASP A 220 -6.79 12.31 3.72
C ASP A 220 -7.44 11.65 4.94
N LYS A 221 -8.70 12.02 5.23
CA LYS A 221 -9.46 11.54 6.40
C LYS A 221 -9.62 10.02 6.41
N ASP A 222 -9.79 9.40 5.26
CA ASP A 222 -9.93 7.94 5.15
C ASP A 222 -8.61 7.25 5.50
N VAL A 223 -7.47 7.84 5.09
CA VAL A 223 -6.14 7.32 5.45
C VAL A 223 -5.88 7.46 6.95
N LEU A 224 -6.25 8.59 7.54
CA LEU A 224 -6.18 8.76 9.01
C LEU A 224 -7.06 7.74 9.75
N SER A 225 -8.27 7.49 9.25
CA SER A 225 -9.17 6.49 9.81
C SER A 225 -8.57 5.09 9.74
N TYR A 226 -7.90 4.75 8.63
CA TYR A 226 -7.18 3.49 8.48
C TYR A 226 -6.07 3.32 9.53
N PHE A 227 -5.25 4.35 9.77
CA PHE A 227 -4.20 4.29 10.79
C PHE A 227 -4.76 4.22 12.22
N ARG A 228 -5.87 4.91 12.50
CA ARG A 228 -6.54 4.83 13.82
C ARG A 228 -7.08 3.41 14.09
N LEU A 229 -7.63 2.76 13.07
CA LEU A 229 -8.03 1.36 13.17
C LEU A 229 -6.84 0.40 13.43
N LEU A 230 -5.62 0.76 12.99
CA LEU A 230 -4.41 -0.03 13.28
C LEU A 230 -3.94 0.12 14.74
N GLU A 231 -4.35 1.17 15.43
CA GLU A 231 -4.01 1.43 16.84
C GLU A 231 -5.03 0.87 17.82
N SER A 232 -6.27 0.60 17.36
CA SER A 232 -7.35 0.00 18.16
C SER A 232 -7.13 -1.51 18.34
#